data_32c83d628699a369d85500a653cc2098
#
_entry.id   32c83d628699a369d85500a653cc2098
#
_cell.length_a   1.000
_cell.length_b   1.000
_cell.length_c   1.000
_cell.angle_alpha   90.00
_cell.angle_beta   90.00
_cell.angle_gamma   90.00
#
_symmetry.space_group_name_H-M   'P 1'
#
loop_
_entity.id
_entity.type
_entity.pdbx_description
1 polymer ?
#
loop_
_entity_poly.entity_id
_entity_poly.type
_entity_poly.pdbx_seq_one_letter_code
_entity_poly.pdbx_strand_id
1 'polypeptide(L)'
;KVFLRQRVRWARGLIQTLFLHKKTIFNPKYGMTGLVILPYYLFFEFAVPILEILGLIVLTLDFLFFSINYNFLFIASAFVYLFYITITLISVFLDQLIYKHYTGIKEVLILLVMVFIEPVVFHPINVYASIKGYWHFFRQKEQSWGVMVRQGFNKNDSLQ
;
A
#
# COMPACT_ATOMS: atom_id res chain seq x y z
N LYS A 1 -14.94 -1.86 -5.75
CA LYS A 1 -15.51 -1.74 -4.36
C LYS A 1 -14.92 -2.78 -3.38
N VAL A 2 -14.72 -4.04 -3.79
CA VAL A 2 -14.20 -5.12 -2.91
C VAL A 2 -12.76 -4.81 -2.48
N PHE A 3 -11.86 -4.50 -3.42
CA PHE A 3 -10.47 -4.15 -3.17
C PHE A 3 -10.32 -3.02 -2.13
N LEU A 4 -11.02 -1.90 -2.32
CA LEU A 4 -10.95 -0.77 -1.40
C LEU A 4 -11.40 -1.15 0.02
N ARG A 5 -12.49 -1.92 0.15
CA ARG A 5 -12.96 -2.41 1.46
C ARG A 5 -11.93 -3.29 2.16
N GLN A 6 -11.25 -4.14 1.40
CA GLN A 6 -10.20 -5.01 1.91
C GLN A 6 -9.00 -4.17 2.42
N ARG A 7 -8.53 -3.20 1.63
CA ARG A 7 -7.41 -2.32 2.02
C ARG A 7 -7.72 -1.46 3.25
N VAL A 8 -8.93 -0.89 3.32
CA VAL A 8 -9.39 -0.16 4.52
C VAL A 8 -9.38 -1.04 5.77
N ARG A 9 -9.80 -2.30 5.66
CA ARG A 9 -9.75 -3.24 6.79
C ARG A 9 -8.32 -3.57 7.21
N TRP A 10 -7.42 -3.77 6.25
CA TRP A 10 -6.01 -4.04 6.54
C TRP A 10 -5.34 -2.86 7.23
N ALA A 11 -5.55 -1.64 6.74
CA ALA A 11 -5.02 -0.44 7.36
C ALA A 11 -5.55 -0.22 8.79
N ARG A 12 -6.82 -0.51 9.03
CA ARG A 12 -7.38 -0.50 10.38
C ARG A 12 -6.77 -1.57 11.28
N GLY A 13 -6.60 -2.81 10.77
CA GLY A 13 -5.96 -3.90 11.50
C GLY A 13 -4.51 -3.58 11.85
N LEU A 14 -3.78 -2.95 10.94
CA LEU A 14 -2.41 -2.48 11.17
C LEU A 14 -2.33 -1.53 12.36
N ILE A 15 -3.11 -0.44 12.34
CA ILE A 15 -3.09 0.54 13.45
C ILE A 15 -3.54 -0.09 14.77
N GLN A 16 -4.55 -0.97 14.73
CA GLN A 16 -4.99 -1.71 15.91
C GLN A 16 -3.88 -2.58 16.48
N THR A 17 -3.14 -3.29 15.64
CA THR A 17 -1.99 -4.12 16.04
C THR A 17 -0.88 -3.26 16.65
N LEU A 18 -0.52 -2.14 16.03
CA LEU A 18 0.49 -1.23 16.56
C LEU A 18 0.10 -0.66 17.93
N PHE A 19 -1.15 -0.26 18.12
CA PHE A 19 -1.63 0.25 19.41
C PHE A 19 -1.66 -0.84 20.48
N LEU A 20 -2.11 -2.05 20.14
CA LEU A 20 -2.14 -3.18 21.07
C LEU A 20 -0.73 -3.56 21.52
N HIS A 21 0.22 -3.58 20.60
CA HIS A 21 1.61 -3.99 20.86
C HIS A 21 2.59 -2.82 21.05
N LYS A 22 2.10 -1.62 21.38
CA LYS A 22 2.96 -0.42 21.53
C LYS A 22 4.14 -0.59 22.48
N LYS A 23 4.02 -1.43 23.52
CA LYS A 23 5.09 -1.72 24.48
C LYS A 23 6.16 -2.66 23.92
N THR A 24 5.86 -3.33 22.82
CA THR A 24 6.78 -4.25 22.14
C THR A 24 7.67 -3.49 21.15
N ILE A 25 7.19 -2.35 20.61
CA ILE A 25 7.91 -1.54 19.63
C ILE A 25 9.20 -1.00 20.27
N PHE A 26 10.34 -1.19 19.59
CA PHE A 26 11.68 -0.86 20.04
C PHE A 26 12.13 -1.58 21.34
N ASN A 27 11.49 -2.65 21.73
CA ASN A 27 11.84 -3.38 22.94
C ASN A 27 12.68 -4.64 22.62
N PRO A 28 13.97 -4.67 23.01
CA PRO A 28 14.86 -5.81 22.72
C PRO A 28 14.41 -7.14 23.28
N LYS A 29 13.57 -7.14 24.35
CA LYS A 29 13.05 -8.37 24.95
C LYS A 29 12.23 -9.22 23.96
N TYR A 30 11.70 -8.62 22.92
CA TYR A 30 10.87 -9.29 21.91
C TYR A 30 11.66 -9.60 20.61
N GLY A 31 13.00 -9.53 20.66
CA GLY A 31 13.90 -9.88 19.55
C GLY A 31 13.57 -9.15 18.25
N MET A 32 13.59 -9.88 17.13
CA MET A 32 13.31 -9.32 15.78
C MET A 32 11.93 -8.66 15.67
N THR A 33 10.92 -9.18 16.35
CA THR A 33 9.57 -8.61 16.30
C THR A 33 9.54 -7.19 16.87
N GLY A 34 10.22 -6.96 17.99
CA GLY A 34 10.26 -5.66 18.64
C GLY A 34 11.18 -4.66 17.97
N LEU A 35 12.34 -5.13 17.47
CA LEU A 35 13.40 -4.25 16.96
C LEU A 35 13.30 -3.96 15.46
N VAL A 36 12.70 -4.86 14.69
CA VAL A 36 12.68 -4.74 13.22
C VAL A 36 11.25 -4.75 12.69
N ILE A 37 10.46 -5.78 12.99
CA ILE A 37 9.16 -6.00 12.33
C ILE A 37 8.16 -4.89 12.70
N LEU A 38 7.92 -4.64 13.98
CA LEU A 38 6.97 -3.62 14.40
C LEU A 38 7.42 -2.19 14.07
N PRO A 39 8.71 -1.80 14.24
CA PRO A 39 9.22 -0.53 13.73
C PRO A 39 9.07 -0.37 12.21
N TYR A 40 9.32 -1.43 11.42
CA TYR A 40 9.07 -1.41 9.98
C TYR A 40 7.61 -1.08 9.66
N TYR A 41 6.66 -1.79 10.27
CA TYR A 41 5.22 -1.50 10.08
C TYR A 41 4.83 -0.09 10.55
N LEU A 42 5.45 0.40 11.63
CA LEU A 42 5.19 1.75 12.14
C LEU A 42 5.65 2.82 11.15
N PHE A 43 6.87 2.71 10.63
CA PHE A 43 7.43 3.75 9.76
C PHE A 43 6.95 3.62 8.31
N PHE A 44 7.00 2.42 7.73
CA PHE A 44 6.78 2.25 6.30
C PHE A 44 5.33 1.98 5.92
N GLU A 45 4.56 1.31 6.78
CA GLU A 45 3.18 1.00 6.47
C GLU A 45 2.19 2.01 7.07
N PHE A 46 2.47 2.49 8.30
CA PHE A 46 1.57 3.41 8.99
C PHE A 46 1.92 4.88 8.73
N ALA A 47 3.19 5.29 8.87
CA ALA A 47 3.57 6.69 8.77
C ALA A 47 3.62 7.20 7.33
N VAL A 48 4.05 6.38 6.35
CA VAL A 48 4.20 6.82 4.94
C VAL A 48 2.90 7.39 4.37
N PRO A 49 1.72 6.75 4.44
CA PRO A 49 0.49 7.34 3.91
C PRO A 49 0.12 8.69 4.55
N ILE A 50 0.46 8.89 5.82
CA ILE A 50 0.25 10.16 6.52
C ILE A 50 1.20 11.24 5.97
N LEU A 51 2.48 10.91 5.82
CA LEU A 51 3.49 11.82 5.27
C LEU A 51 3.16 12.21 3.83
N GLU A 52 2.65 11.29 3.02
CA GLU A 52 2.22 11.57 1.64
C GLU A 52 1.07 12.56 1.59
N ILE A 53 0.06 12.40 2.44
CA ILE A 53 -1.05 13.36 2.53
C ILE A 53 -0.56 14.73 3.01
N LEU A 54 0.32 14.76 4.03
CA LEU A 54 0.92 16.01 4.50
C LEU A 54 1.73 16.69 3.40
N GLY A 55 2.55 15.92 2.66
CA GLY A 55 3.30 16.43 1.52
C GLY A 55 2.40 17.00 0.43
N LEU A 56 1.28 16.32 0.11
CA LEU A 56 0.29 16.83 -0.84
C LEU A 56 -0.37 18.12 -0.35
N ILE A 57 -0.67 18.24 0.93
CA ILE A 57 -1.23 19.47 1.54
C ILE A 57 -0.21 20.61 1.41
N VAL A 58 1.05 20.39 1.80
CA VAL A 58 2.12 21.40 1.69
C VAL A 58 2.27 21.86 0.22
N LEU A 59 2.35 20.90 -0.70
CA LEU A 59 2.45 21.21 -2.13
C LEU A 59 1.26 22.05 -2.63
N THR A 60 0.06 21.74 -2.17
CA THR A 60 -1.16 22.49 -2.52
C THR A 60 -1.12 23.92 -1.96
N LEU A 61 -0.65 24.09 -0.72
CA LEU A 61 -0.50 25.40 -0.10
C LEU A 61 0.57 26.24 -0.81
N ASP A 62 1.70 25.61 -1.17
CA ASP A 62 2.74 26.29 -1.97
C ASP A 62 2.20 26.75 -3.32
N PHE A 63 1.40 25.92 -3.96
CA PHE A 63 0.75 26.29 -5.23
C PHE A 63 -0.21 27.47 -5.09
N LEU A 64 -0.95 27.57 -4.00
CA LEU A 64 -1.95 28.62 -3.79
C LEU A 64 -1.36 29.96 -3.31
N PHE A 65 -0.29 29.92 -2.50
CA PHE A 65 0.20 31.08 -1.76
C PHE A 65 1.62 31.50 -2.13
N PHE A 66 2.40 30.65 -2.78
CA PHE A 66 3.81 30.90 -3.10
C PHE A 66 4.09 30.66 -4.59
N SER A 67 5.23 31.20 -5.05
CA SER A 67 5.69 30.96 -6.42
C SER A 67 6.40 29.61 -6.48
N ILE A 68 5.77 28.62 -7.07
CA ILE A 68 6.37 27.30 -7.24
C ILE A 68 7.48 27.33 -8.29
N ASN A 69 8.62 26.77 -7.95
CA ASN A 69 9.63 26.43 -8.95
C ASN A 69 9.22 25.13 -9.66
N TYR A 70 8.58 25.28 -10.81
CA TYR A 70 8.08 24.14 -11.61
C TYR A 70 9.19 23.17 -12.03
N ASN A 71 10.41 23.66 -12.27
CA ASN A 71 11.55 22.80 -12.63
C ASN A 71 11.95 21.90 -11.46
N PHE A 72 12.01 22.47 -10.26
CA PHE A 72 12.29 21.67 -9.05
C PHE A 72 11.19 20.64 -8.80
N LEU A 73 9.93 21.04 -8.91
CA LEU A 73 8.79 20.14 -8.72
C LEU A 73 8.82 18.98 -9.72
N PHE A 74 9.09 19.28 -11.00
CA PHE A 74 9.19 18.24 -12.03
C PHE A 74 10.33 17.27 -11.76
N ILE A 75 11.54 17.78 -11.44
CA ILE A 75 12.71 16.93 -11.15
C ILE A 75 12.46 16.05 -9.90
N ALA A 76 11.93 16.64 -8.82
CA ALA A 76 11.61 15.91 -7.61
C ALA A 76 10.55 14.82 -7.84
N SER A 77 9.48 15.14 -8.56
CA SER A 77 8.42 14.16 -8.90
C SER A 77 8.96 13.04 -9.80
N ALA A 78 9.77 13.37 -10.80
CA ALA A 78 10.40 12.39 -11.68
C ALA A 78 11.34 11.47 -10.88
N PHE A 79 12.14 12.01 -9.96
CA PHE A 79 13.03 11.23 -9.10
C PHE A 79 12.24 10.24 -8.24
N VAL A 80 11.19 10.70 -7.55
CA VAL A 80 10.33 9.84 -6.71
C VAL A 80 9.67 8.74 -7.56
N TYR A 81 9.15 9.09 -8.72
CA TYR A 81 8.52 8.14 -9.63
C TYR A 81 9.50 7.09 -10.14
N LEU A 82 10.69 7.50 -10.59
CA LEU A 82 11.74 6.57 -11.04
C LEU A 82 12.23 5.67 -9.91
N PHE A 83 12.41 6.21 -8.71
CA PHE A 83 12.79 5.43 -7.53
C PHE A 83 11.74 4.36 -7.24
N TYR A 84 10.45 4.73 -7.25
CA TYR A 84 9.34 3.80 -7.03
C TYR A 84 9.33 2.68 -8.07
N ILE A 85 9.42 3.02 -9.36
CA ILE A 85 9.49 2.03 -10.46
C ILE A 85 10.67 1.08 -10.26
N THR A 86 11.83 1.60 -9.89
CA THR A 86 13.04 0.78 -9.69
C THR A 86 12.81 -0.26 -8.59
N ILE A 87 12.26 0.13 -7.45
CA ILE A 87 11.95 -0.81 -6.35
C ILE A 87 10.92 -1.86 -6.79
N THR A 88 9.88 -1.44 -7.50
CA THR A 88 8.83 -2.36 -7.98
C THR A 88 9.39 -3.33 -9.02
N LEU A 89 10.23 -2.87 -9.95
CA LEU A 89 10.91 -3.74 -10.93
C LEU A 89 11.80 -4.78 -10.25
N ILE A 90 12.59 -4.35 -9.25
CA ILE A 90 13.43 -5.28 -8.48
C ILE A 90 12.55 -6.33 -7.78
N SER A 91 11.44 -5.92 -7.17
CA SER A 91 10.52 -6.81 -6.48
C SER A 91 9.89 -7.84 -7.44
N VAL A 92 9.40 -7.40 -8.60
CA VAL A 92 8.84 -8.28 -9.65
C VAL A 92 9.90 -9.23 -10.19
N PHE A 93 11.13 -8.74 -10.40
CA PHE A 93 12.24 -9.56 -10.88
C PHE A 93 12.62 -10.65 -9.87
N LEU A 94 12.73 -10.30 -8.59
CA LEU A 94 13.02 -11.25 -7.52
C LEU A 94 11.91 -12.29 -7.36
N ASP A 95 10.65 -11.86 -7.41
CA ASP A 95 9.51 -12.77 -7.37
C ASP A 95 9.56 -13.78 -8.53
N GLN A 96 9.83 -13.30 -9.74
CA GLN A 96 9.95 -14.16 -10.92
C GLN A 96 11.15 -15.11 -10.84
N LEU A 97 12.29 -14.68 -10.29
CA LEU A 97 13.46 -15.55 -10.09
C LEU A 97 13.20 -16.69 -9.10
N ILE A 98 12.49 -16.37 -8.01
CA ILE A 98 12.27 -17.33 -6.91
C ILE A 98 11.12 -18.27 -7.26
N TYR A 99 9.99 -17.74 -7.71
CA TYR A 99 8.76 -18.51 -7.84
C TYR A 99 8.42 -18.93 -9.28
N LYS A 100 8.98 -18.26 -10.30
CA LYS A 100 8.73 -18.54 -11.73
C LYS A 100 7.23 -18.66 -12.07
N HIS A 101 6.39 -17.82 -11.46
CA HIS A 101 4.94 -17.88 -11.62
C HIS A 101 4.48 -17.63 -13.06
N TYR A 102 5.21 -16.79 -13.79
CA TYR A 102 4.84 -16.37 -15.13
C TYR A 102 5.83 -16.96 -16.13
N THR A 103 5.34 -17.89 -16.97
CA THR A 103 6.15 -18.59 -17.98
C THR A 103 5.96 -18.03 -19.38
N GLY A 104 4.87 -17.30 -19.61
CA GLY A 104 4.53 -16.69 -20.88
C GLY A 104 5.07 -15.27 -21.04
N ILE A 105 5.65 -14.96 -22.20
CA ILE A 105 6.14 -13.61 -22.56
C ILE A 105 5.03 -12.55 -22.40
N LYS A 106 3.79 -12.85 -22.76
CA LYS A 106 2.65 -11.93 -22.60
C LYS A 106 2.39 -11.56 -21.15
N GLU A 107 2.48 -12.51 -20.24
CA GLU A 107 2.27 -12.31 -18.80
C GLU A 107 3.34 -11.41 -18.22
N VAL A 108 4.61 -11.64 -18.60
CA VAL A 108 5.75 -10.79 -18.19
C VAL A 108 5.59 -9.36 -18.72
N LEU A 109 5.17 -9.19 -19.97
CA LEU A 109 4.91 -7.85 -20.53
C LEU A 109 3.77 -7.13 -19.81
N ILE A 110 2.69 -7.83 -19.46
CA ILE A 110 1.59 -7.25 -18.67
C ILE A 110 2.11 -6.80 -17.29
N LEU A 111 2.92 -7.61 -16.62
CA LEU A 111 3.54 -7.24 -15.35
C LEU A 111 4.39 -5.97 -15.48
N LEU A 112 5.24 -5.89 -16.50
CA LEU A 112 6.05 -4.70 -16.75
C LEU A 112 5.18 -3.46 -16.95
N VAL A 113 4.11 -3.54 -17.74
CA VAL A 113 3.18 -2.43 -17.92
C VAL A 113 2.53 -2.04 -16.57
N MET A 114 2.16 -3.03 -15.75
CA MET A 114 1.56 -2.76 -14.44
C MET A 114 2.51 -2.05 -13.47
N VAL A 115 3.83 -2.28 -13.56
CA VAL A 115 4.84 -1.54 -12.76
C VAL A 115 4.77 -0.04 -13.01
N PHE A 116 4.52 0.39 -14.25
CA PHE A 116 4.39 1.82 -14.58
C PHE A 116 3.03 2.40 -14.21
N ILE A 117 1.98 1.60 -14.23
CA ILE A 117 0.62 2.05 -13.90
C ILE A 117 0.40 2.10 -12.37
N GLU A 118 1.02 1.21 -11.63
CA GLU A 118 0.82 1.05 -10.19
C GLU A 118 1.02 2.35 -9.41
N PRO A 119 2.13 3.12 -9.57
CA PRO A 119 2.36 4.35 -8.81
C PRO A 119 1.31 5.42 -9.04
N VAL A 120 0.71 5.45 -10.23
CA VAL A 120 -0.25 6.48 -10.64
C VAL A 120 -1.68 6.13 -10.29
N VAL A 121 -2.05 4.85 -10.36
CA VAL A 121 -3.45 4.42 -10.20
C VAL A 121 -3.68 3.70 -8.88
N PHE A 122 -2.89 2.67 -8.58
CA PHE A 122 -3.14 1.82 -7.42
C PHE A 122 -2.59 2.43 -6.12
N HIS A 123 -1.45 3.09 -6.18
CA HIS A 123 -0.84 3.68 -4.99
C HIS A 123 -1.72 4.77 -4.35
N PRO A 124 -2.28 5.76 -5.07
CA PRO A 124 -3.20 6.73 -4.49
C PRO A 124 -4.45 6.11 -3.86
N ILE A 125 -4.96 5.02 -4.46
CA ILE A 125 -6.10 4.28 -3.90
C ILE A 125 -5.70 3.62 -2.56
N ASN A 126 -4.48 3.07 -2.45
CA ASN A 126 -3.96 2.49 -1.23
C ASN A 126 -3.76 3.55 -0.14
N VAL A 127 -3.20 4.71 -0.46
CA VAL A 127 -3.05 5.85 0.47
C VAL A 127 -4.41 6.30 1.01
N TYR A 128 -5.39 6.51 0.11
CA TYR A 128 -6.76 6.84 0.51
C TYR A 128 -7.37 5.76 1.42
N ALA A 129 -7.19 4.48 1.08
CA ALA A 129 -7.69 3.37 1.89
C ALA A 129 -7.05 3.34 3.28
N SER A 130 -5.75 3.62 3.38
CA SER A 130 -5.01 3.67 4.63
C SER A 130 -5.54 4.77 5.54
N ILE A 131 -5.64 6.00 5.06
CA ILE A 131 -6.19 7.13 5.82
C ILE A 131 -7.63 6.85 6.29
N LYS A 132 -8.46 6.28 5.40
CA LYS A 132 -9.82 5.89 5.74
C LYS A 132 -9.86 4.79 6.80
N GLY A 133 -8.94 3.84 6.75
CA GLY A 133 -8.80 2.78 7.74
C GLY A 133 -8.41 3.33 9.11
N TYR A 134 -7.47 4.27 9.16
CA TYR A 134 -7.05 4.96 10.38
C TYR A 134 -8.20 5.77 10.98
N TRP A 135 -8.92 6.49 10.15
CA TRP A 135 -10.11 7.23 10.56
C TRP A 135 -11.20 6.33 11.17
N HIS A 136 -11.45 5.16 10.56
CA HIS A 136 -12.40 4.19 11.09
C HIS A 136 -11.95 3.60 12.44
N PHE A 137 -10.65 3.43 12.65
CA PHE A 137 -10.11 3.00 13.94
C PHE A 137 -10.38 4.03 15.03
N PHE A 138 -10.03 5.30 14.81
CA PHE A 138 -10.22 6.36 15.79
C PHE A 138 -11.69 6.65 16.09
N ARG A 139 -12.57 6.48 15.11
CA ARG A 139 -14.03 6.62 15.31
C ARG A 139 -14.71 5.39 15.88
N GLN A 140 -13.96 4.34 16.22
CA GLN A 140 -14.48 3.08 16.78
C GLN A 140 -15.64 2.49 15.96
N LYS A 141 -15.64 2.71 14.65
CA LYS A 141 -16.71 2.27 13.77
C LYS A 141 -16.78 0.76 13.74
N GLU A 142 -17.94 0.18 14.10
CA GLU A 142 -18.15 -1.26 13.98
C GLU A 142 -17.94 -1.71 12.52
N GLN A 143 -17.18 -2.79 12.33
CA GLN A 143 -17.05 -3.43 11.03
C GLN A 143 -17.96 -4.66 10.99
N SER A 144 -19.04 -4.57 10.26
CA SER A 144 -19.73 -5.79 9.83
C SER A 144 -18.79 -6.55 8.88
N TRP A 145 -18.53 -7.80 9.19
CA TRP A 145 -17.92 -8.73 8.26
C TRP A 145 -18.87 -8.85 7.07
N GLY A 146 -18.54 -8.22 5.96
CA GLY A 146 -19.37 -8.35 4.76
C GLY A 146 -19.49 -9.82 4.39
N VAL A 147 -20.70 -10.25 4.05
CA VAL A 147 -20.95 -11.60 3.54
C VAL A 147 -20.06 -11.80 2.32
N MET A 148 -19.05 -12.68 2.44
CA MET A 148 -18.31 -13.15 1.28
C MET A 148 -19.27 -14.08 0.53
N VAL A 149 -19.80 -13.61 -0.59
CA VAL A 149 -20.44 -14.51 -1.55
C VAL A 149 -19.34 -15.40 -2.13
N ARG A 150 -19.17 -16.58 -1.55
CA ARG A 150 -18.32 -17.61 -2.12
C ARG A 150 -19.06 -18.15 -3.35
N GLN A 151 -18.61 -17.76 -4.52
CA GLN A 151 -18.94 -18.48 -5.75
C GLN A 151 -18.13 -19.78 -5.70
N GLY A 152 -18.68 -20.81 -5.08
CA GLY A 152 -18.14 -22.16 -5.18
C GLY A 152 -18.20 -22.62 -6.64
N PHE A 153 -17.30 -23.49 -7.05
CA PHE A 153 -17.40 -24.17 -8.33
C PHE A 153 -18.77 -24.84 -8.39
N ASN A 154 -19.63 -24.40 -9.31
CA ASN A 154 -20.89 -25.06 -9.60
C ASN A 154 -20.56 -26.46 -10.13
N LYS A 155 -20.95 -27.48 -9.39
CA LYS A 155 -20.70 -28.89 -9.72
C LYS A 155 -21.41 -29.34 -11.03
N ASN A 156 -22.18 -28.44 -11.67
CA ASN A 156 -22.96 -28.74 -12.85
C ASN A 156 -22.26 -28.49 -14.19
N ASP A 157 -21.03 -27.95 -14.20
CA ASP A 157 -20.28 -27.74 -15.45
C ASP A 157 -19.33 -28.92 -15.82
N SER A 158 -19.37 -30.02 -15.06
CA SER A 158 -18.52 -31.19 -15.31
C SER A 158 -19.25 -32.37 -15.98
N LEU A 159 -20.47 -32.17 -16.49
CA LEU A 159 -21.27 -33.20 -17.14
C LEU A 159 -21.85 -32.75 -18.51
N GLN A 160 -21.08 -31.98 -19.28
CA GLN A 160 -21.33 -31.82 -20.72
C GLN A 160 -20.05 -32.09 -21.50
#